data_6ac1d627a6f0c05f966cd0bedeedfd41
#
_entry.id   6ac1d627a6f0c05f966cd0bedeedfd41
#
_cell.length_a   1.000
_cell.length_b   1.000
_cell.length_c   1.000
_cell.angle_alpha   90.00
_cell.angle_beta   90.00
_cell.angle_gamma   90.00
#
_symmetry.space_group_name_H-M   'P 1'
#
loop_
_entity.id
_entity.type
_entity.pdbx_description
1 polymer ?
#
loop_
_entity_poly.entity_id
_entity_poly.type
_entity_poly.pdbx_seq_one_letter_code
_entity_poly.pdbx_strand_id
1 'polypeptide(L)'
;MAARRKSNILDIVSINDGTPGATVTQTVPPGRRGRPRSARVRAAVVRAAAQLTRAGGPTAATVDAIAKRAAVSRTTIYKWWPSSAAIVLEGLLDSVGDPIIAPPGSSCKEALDHHLRALNAILTDTTTGPLLRDVVAAAASDPAMTRAVLDQWLHPRRAALAAIVRQAVAHGEIRDGTDVEVIVDALVSPPYYRLLFALSPLDDAALNDLLETVWRGCRGSDALPSTAHTAAAARSITASSDQRARTKPRLKKKT
;
A
#
# COMPACT_ATOMS: atom_id res chain seq x y z
N MET A 1 -10.02 31.74 2.09
CA MET A 1 -10.73 31.86 3.39
C MET A 1 -11.96 30.96 3.34
N ALA A 2 -11.91 29.78 3.97
CA ALA A 2 -13.09 29.02 4.40
C ALA A 2 -12.62 27.89 5.32
N ALA A 3 -12.79 28.07 6.62
CA ALA A 3 -12.54 27.07 7.63
C ALA A 3 -13.68 26.05 7.62
N ARG A 4 -13.40 24.77 7.36
CA ARG A 4 -14.36 23.66 7.49
C ARG A 4 -14.35 23.10 8.91
N ARG A 5 -15.43 23.34 9.64
CA ARG A 5 -15.73 22.76 10.95
C ARG A 5 -15.93 21.25 10.81
N LYS A 6 -15.26 20.49 11.68
CA LYS A 6 -15.57 19.06 11.91
C LYS A 6 -16.85 18.98 12.74
N SER A 7 -17.89 18.39 12.16
CA SER A 7 -19.16 18.09 12.83
C SER A 7 -19.04 16.76 13.57
N ASN A 8 -19.15 16.78 14.89
CA ASN A 8 -19.35 15.59 15.70
C ASN A 8 -20.84 15.24 15.67
N ILE A 9 -21.18 14.08 15.15
CA ILE A 9 -22.51 13.48 15.25
C ILE A 9 -22.47 12.53 16.44
N LEU A 10 -23.13 12.92 17.54
CA LEU A 10 -23.72 12.07 18.56
C LEU A 10 -24.48 12.98 19.55
N ASP A 11 -25.70 13.41 19.16
CA ASP A 11 -26.71 13.88 20.10
C ASP A 11 -27.94 13.01 19.87
N ILE A 12 -28.18 12.10 20.82
CA ILE A 12 -29.46 11.41 20.95
C ILE A 12 -30.02 11.70 22.33
N VAL A 13 -31.08 12.52 22.30
CA VAL A 13 -32.28 12.52 23.13
C VAL A 13 -32.12 12.21 24.62
N SER A 14 -32.33 13.21 25.46
CA SER A 14 -32.74 13.03 26.84
C SER A 14 -34.14 13.60 27.06
N ILE A 15 -35.02 12.73 27.53
CA ILE A 15 -36.41 13.02 27.92
C ILE A 15 -36.36 13.76 29.25
N ASN A 16 -37.15 14.82 29.35
CA ASN A 16 -37.32 15.69 30.51
C ASN A 16 -38.28 15.05 31.50
N ASP A 17 -37.85 14.85 32.74
CA ASP A 17 -38.75 14.64 33.89
C ASP A 17 -38.43 15.68 34.96
N GLY A 18 -39.42 16.49 35.26
CA GLY A 18 -39.31 17.61 36.16
C GLY A 18 -39.42 17.21 37.65
N THR A 19 -38.47 17.69 38.44
CA THR A 19 -38.64 17.88 39.90
C THR A 19 -37.76 19.08 40.32
N PRO A 20 -38.29 20.06 41.06
CA PRO A 20 -37.55 21.26 41.47
C PRO A 20 -36.82 21.05 42.79
N GLY A 21 -35.56 21.51 42.84
CA GLY A 21 -34.93 21.86 44.11
C GLY A 21 -33.67 21.09 44.48
N ALA A 22 -32.53 21.42 43.89
CA ALA A 22 -31.23 21.27 44.54
C ALA A 22 -30.25 22.29 43.94
N THR A 23 -29.69 23.14 44.81
CA THR A 23 -28.61 24.07 44.47
C THR A 23 -27.38 23.29 44.06
N VAL A 24 -27.11 23.19 42.75
CA VAL A 24 -25.93 22.53 42.22
C VAL A 24 -24.77 23.53 42.27
N THR A 25 -23.87 23.35 43.22
CA THR A 25 -22.55 23.94 43.20
C THR A 25 -21.83 23.41 41.96
N GLN A 26 -21.67 24.24 40.94
CA GLN A 26 -20.88 23.89 39.75
C GLN A 26 -19.40 23.69 40.14
N THR A 27 -19.01 22.45 40.36
CA THR A 27 -17.61 22.05 40.36
C THR A 27 -17.13 22.09 38.92
N VAL A 28 -16.36 23.13 38.60
CA VAL A 28 -15.61 23.25 37.33
C VAL A 28 -14.70 22.04 37.21
N PRO A 29 -14.84 21.19 36.17
CA PRO A 29 -13.96 20.04 36.00
C PRO A 29 -12.52 20.55 35.74
N PRO A 30 -11.48 19.91 36.34
CA PRO A 30 -10.11 20.32 36.14
C PRO A 30 -9.76 20.22 34.66
N GLY A 31 -9.39 21.33 34.07
CA GLY A 31 -9.05 21.48 32.64
C GLY A 31 -8.05 20.41 32.18
N ARG A 32 -8.32 19.76 31.07
CA ARG A 32 -7.44 18.82 30.36
C ARG A 32 -6.10 19.47 30.01
N ARG A 33 -5.15 19.45 30.93
CA ARG A 33 -3.80 20.05 30.84
C ARG A 33 -2.79 19.25 29.98
N GLY A 34 -3.18 18.31 29.12
CA GLY A 34 -2.21 17.45 28.43
C GLY A 34 -2.18 17.54 26.90
N ARG A 35 -3.28 17.86 26.23
CA ARG A 35 -3.45 17.69 24.78
C ARG A 35 -2.72 18.71 23.87
N PRO A 36 -2.65 20.02 24.17
CA PRO A 36 -2.01 20.99 23.24
C PRO A 36 -0.50 20.91 23.21
N ARG A 37 0.16 20.64 24.34
CA ARG A 37 1.65 20.55 24.40
C ARG A 37 2.18 19.31 23.70
N SER A 38 1.55 18.16 23.85
CA SER A 38 2.00 16.90 23.23
C SER A 38 1.92 16.93 21.69
N ALA A 39 0.82 17.43 21.13
CA ALA A 39 0.66 17.57 19.67
C ALA A 39 1.66 18.57 19.08
N ARG A 40 1.93 19.69 19.78
CA ARG A 40 2.91 20.69 19.34
C ARG A 40 4.34 20.14 19.34
N VAL A 41 4.69 19.39 20.37
CA VAL A 41 6.02 18.72 20.47
C VAL A 41 6.14 17.67 19.36
N ARG A 42 5.13 16.82 19.15
CA ARG A 42 5.13 15.81 18.08
C ARG A 42 5.35 16.46 16.71
N ALA A 43 4.58 17.49 16.38
CA ALA A 43 4.74 18.23 15.14
C ALA A 43 6.12 18.90 14.98
N ALA A 44 6.74 19.36 16.07
CA ALA A 44 8.09 19.92 16.03
C ALA A 44 9.15 18.85 15.72
N VAL A 45 9.02 17.66 16.30
CA VAL A 45 9.92 16.52 16.08
C VAL A 45 9.83 16.03 14.64
N VAL A 46 8.61 15.81 14.12
CA VAL A 46 8.39 15.39 12.73
C VAL A 46 8.91 16.41 11.72
N ARG A 47 8.65 17.70 11.95
CA ARG A 47 9.22 18.78 11.10
C ARG A 47 10.74 18.81 11.13
N ALA A 48 11.36 18.63 12.30
CA ALA A 48 12.81 18.59 12.43
C ALA A 48 13.41 17.41 11.65
N ALA A 49 12.79 16.22 11.75
CA ALA A 49 13.20 15.06 10.98
C ALA A 49 13.09 15.30 9.48
N ALA A 50 11.96 15.82 9.00
CA ALA A 50 11.75 16.12 7.58
C ALA A 50 12.76 17.14 7.04
N GLN A 51 13.15 18.14 7.83
CA GLN A 51 14.18 19.13 7.44
C GLN A 51 15.58 18.49 7.35
N LEU A 52 15.94 17.65 8.33
CA LEU A 52 17.23 16.94 8.33
C LEU A 52 17.33 15.97 7.17
N THR A 53 16.25 15.21 6.91
CA THR A 53 16.19 14.26 5.78
C THR A 53 16.33 14.98 4.43
N ARG A 54 15.67 16.12 4.24
CA ARG A 54 15.83 16.92 3.01
C ARG A 54 17.24 17.46 2.83
N ALA A 55 17.94 17.82 3.93
CA ALA A 55 19.28 18.39 3.87
C ALA A 55 20.39 17.37 3.66
N GLY A 56 20.24 16.13 4.14
CA GLY A 56 21.31 15.13 4.13
C GLY A 56 20.85 13.67 4.05
N GLY A 57 19.64 13.43 3.57
CA GLY A 57 19.05 12.09 3.49
C GLY A 57 18.54 11.56 4.84
N PRO A 58 17.89 10.38 4.86
CA PRO A 58 17.32 9.77 6.07
C PRO A 58 18.35 9.51 7.16
N THR A 59 19.59 9.20 6.80
CA THR A 59 20.70 8.94 7.73
C THR A 59 21.14 10.17 8.50
N ALA A 60 20.90 11.39 8.00
CA ALA A 60 21.17 12.63 8.71
C ALA A 60 20.14 12.91 9.83
N ALA A 61 18.96 12.28 9.76
CA ALA A 61 17.89 12.44 10.73
C ALA A 61 18.07 11.51 11.95
N THR A 62 19.22 11.58 12.63
CA THR A 62 19.45 10.84 13.87
C THR A 62 18.59 11.36 15.01
N VAL A 63 18.31 10.52 16.04
CA VAL A 63 17.56 10.96 17.23
C VAL A 63 18.19 12.18 17.88
N ASP A 64 19.53 12.26 17.93
CA ASP A 64 20.27 13.39 18.49
C ASP A 64 20.10 14.65 17.68
N ALA A 65 20.24 14.57 16.38
CA ALA A 65 20.04 15.71 15.49
C ALA A 65 18.60 16.24 15.54
N ILE A 66 17.63 15.32 15.58
CA ILE A 66 16.20 15.65 15.70
C ILE A 66 15.91 16.31 17.04
N ALA A 67 16.40 15.72 18.16
CA ALA A 67 16.22 16.25 19.51
C ALA A 67 16.77 17.67 19.63
N LYS A 68 18.00 17.89 19.14
CA LYS A 68 18.64 19.21 19.11
C LYS A 68 17.84 20.22 18.30
N ARG A 69 17.40 19.85 17.09
CA ARG A 69 16.66 20.75 16.18
C ARG A 69 15.24 21.06 16.67
N ALA A 70 14.56 20.08 17.27
CA ALA A 70 13.22 20.23 17.82
C ALA A 70 13.20 20.85 19.23
N ALA A 71 14.37 21.06 19.85
CA ALA A 71 14.53 21.53 21.23
C ALA A 71 13.79 20.65 22.26
N VAL A 72 13.90 19.32 22.11
CA VAL A 72 13.30 18.32 23.01
C VAL A 72 14.36 17.34 23.51
N SER A 73 14.07 16.63 24.63
CA SER A 73 14.94 15.57 25.11
C SER A 73 14.77 14.28 24.30
N ARG A 74 15.82 13.45 24.22
CA ARG A 74 15.74 12.09 23.64
C ARG A 74 14.67 11.25 24.34
N THR A 75 14.55 11.35 25.66
CA THR A 75 13.52 10.64 26.43
C THR A 75 12.11 11.01 25.97
N THR A 76 11.89 12.27 25.60
CA THR A 76 10.61 12.70 25.03
C THR A 76 10.34 12.07 23.67
N ILE A 77 11.36 11.94 22.82
CA ILE A 77 11.26 11.28 21.52
C ILE A 77 10.92 9.79 21.70
N TYR A 78 11.70 9.06 22.51
CA TYR A 78 11.51 7.62 22.71
C TYR A 78 10.16 7.23 23.37
N LYS A 79 9.43 8.18 23.96
CA LYS A 79 8.05 7.93 24.42
C LYS A 79 7.07 7.65 23.29
N TRP A 80 7.35 8.15 22.07
CA TRP A 80 6.41 8.10 20.94
C TRP A 80 6.96 7.37 19.74
N TRP A 81 8.28 7.35 19.57
CA TRP A 81 8.93 6.69 18.42
C TRP A 81 10.05 5.79 18.88
N PRO A 82 10.06 4.52 18.43
CA PRO A 82 11.11 3.58 18.78
C PRO A 82 12.46 3.91 18.11
N SER A 83 12.44 4.66 17.00
CA SER A 83 13.64 5.00 16.22
C SER A 83 13.46 6.33 15.48
N SER A 84 14.58 6.90 15.00
CA SER A 84 14.55 8.06 14.10
C SER A 84 13.83 7.76 12.79
N ALA A 85 13.93 6.55 12.34
CA ALA A 85 13.28 6.03 11.16
C ALA A 85 11.75 6.11 11.24
N ALA A 86 11.17 5.76 12.39
CA ALA A 86 9.73 5.91 12.62
C ALA A 86 9.27 7.38 12.54
N ILE A 87 10.13 8.33 12.97
CA ILE A 87 9.83 9.76 12.86
C ILE A 87 9.88 10.22 11.40
N VAL A 88 10.89 9.77 10.65
CA VAL A 88 11.03 10.10 9.21
C VAL A 88 9.85 9.55 8.43
N LEU A 89 9.47 8.29 8.70
CA LEU A 89 8.30 7.66 8.07
C LEU A 89 7.00 8.41 8.39
N GLU A 90 6.80 8.84 9.65
CA GLU A 90 5.63 9.65 10.00
C GLU A 90 5.60 10.96 9.21
N GLY A 91 6.75 11.63 9.05
CA GLY A 91 6.87 12.83 8.23
C GLY A 91 6.58 12.58 6.74
N LEU A 92 6.95 11.43 6.23
CA LEU A 92 6.61 10.98 4.89
C LEU A 92 5.09 10.75 4.75
N LEU A 93 4.48 10.04 5.70
CA LEU A 93 3.04 9.78 5.71
C LEU A 93 2.22 11.07 5.79
N ASP A 94 2.65 12.02 6.61
CA ASP A 94 2.03 13.36 6.70
C ASP A 94 2.12 14.11 5.34
N SER A 95 3.19 13.90 4.56
CA SER A 95 3.37 14.57 3.26
C SER A 95 2.54 13.94 2.14
N VAL A 96 2.20 12.67 2.26
CA VAL A 96 1.41 11.93 1.25
C VAL A 96 -0.09 12.24 1.37
N GLY A 97 -0.54 12.69 2.56
CA GLY A 97 -1.93 13.06 2.80
C GLY A 97 -2.86 11.89 3.12
N ASP A 98 -4.13 12.07 2.81
CA ASP A 98 -5.20 11.13 3.16
C ASP A 98 -5.09 9.80 2.40
N PRO A 99 -5.70 8.71 2.92
CA PRO A 99 -5.79 7.44 2.22
C PRO A 99 -6.40 7.59 0.82
N ILE A 100 -5.88 6.80 -0.12
CA ILE A 100 -6.45 6.73 -1.47
C ILE A 100 -7.84 6.10 -1.37
N ILE A 101 -8.86 6.84 -1.81
CA ILE A 101 -10.26 6.39 -1.81
C ILE A 101 -10.79 6.57 -3.23
N ALA A 102 -11.27 5.50 -3.84
CA ALA A 102 -11.90 5.57 -5.15
C ALA A 102 -13.22 6.36 -5.10
N PRO A 103 -13.61 7.04 -6.19
CA PRO A 103 -14.88 7.76 -6.26
C PRO A 103 -16.08 6.83 -5.97
N PRO A 104 -17.13 7.32 -5.28
CA PRO A 104 -18.33 6.53 -5.05
C PRO A 104 -18.95 6.05 -6.37
N GLY A 105 -19.35 4.78 -6.42
CA GLY A 105 -19.97 4.18 -7.61
C GLY A 105 -18.98 3.65 -8.64
N SER A 106 -17.67 3.71 -8.40
CA SER A 106 -16.67 3.08 -9.27
C SER A 106 -16.87 1.57 -9.31
N SER A 107 -16.72 0.96 -10.49
CA SER A 107 -16.52 -0.50 -10.61
C SER A 107 -15.23 -0.93 -9.92
N CYS A 108 -15.08 -2.23 -9.64
CA CYS A 108 -13.85 -2.75 -9.03
C CYS A 108 -12.61 -2.41 -9.87
N LYS A 109 -12.70 -2.51 -11.18
CA LYS A 109 -11.60 -2.18 -12.10
C LYS A 109 -11.23 -0.69 -12.06
N GLU A 110 -12.22 0.20 -12.08
CA GLU A 110 -11.99 1.65 -11.96
C GLU A 110 -11.40 2.02 -10.61
N ALA A 111 -11.81 1.36 -9.53
CA ALA A 111 -11.24 1.55 -8.22
C ALA A 111 -9.78 1.10 -8.16
N LEU A 112 -9.40 -0.02 -8.80
CA LEU A 112 -8.01 -0.47 -8.93
C LEU A 112 -7.18 0.52 -9.77
N ASP A 113 -7.72 1.02 -10.90
CA ASP A 113 -7.06 2.04 -11.72
C ASP A 113 -6.77 3.31 -10.92
N HIS A 114 -7.78 3.80 -10.20
CA HIS A 114 -7.64 4.97 -9.34
C HIS A 114 -6.53 4.80 -8.30
N HIS A 115 -6.48 3.64 -7.61
CA HIS A 115 -5.44 3.36 -6.62
C HIS A 115 -4.06 3.23 -7.24
N LEU A 116 -3.95 2.56 -8.40
CA LEU A 116 -2.69 2.39 -9.11
C LEU A 116 -2.10 3.73 -9.58
N ARG A 117 -2.94 4.60 -10.18
CA ARG A 117 -2.53 5.95 -10.61
C ARG A 117 -2.14 6.83 -9.44
N ALA A 118 -2.92 6.83 -8.36
CA ALA A 118 -2.62 7.60 -7.16
C ALA A 118 -1.32 7.13 -6.49
N LEU A 119 -1.08 5.81 -6.40
CA LEU A 119 0.18 5.26 -5.93
C LEU A 119 1.34 5.70 -6.84
N ASN A 120 1.20 5.55 -8.15
CA ASN A 120 2.24 5.95 -9.10
C ASN A 120 2.56 7.45 -8.98
N ALA A 121 1.57 8.31 -8.83
CA ALA A 121 1.76 9.75 -8.63
C ALA A 121 2.58 10.05 -7.35
N ILE A 122 2.31 9.34 -6.25
CA ILE A 122 3.09 9.44 -5.01
C ILE A 122 4.54 9.00 -5.23
N LEU A 123 4.76 7.88 -5.92
CA LEU A 123 6.08 7.31 -6.16
C LEU A 123 6.92 8.12 -7.16
N THR A 124 6.27 8.87 -8.04
CA THR A 124 6.92 9.71 -9.06
C THR A 124 7.06 11.18 -8.64
N ASP A 125 6.43 11.57 -7.52
CA ASP A 125 6.62 12.91 -6.96
C ASP A 125 8.09 13.17 -6.63
N THR A 126 8.59 14.32 -7.03
CA THR A 126 10.01 14.68 -6.95
C THR A 126 10.57 14.76 -5.52
N THR A 127 9.71 14.90 -4.53
CA THR A 127 10.09 14.97 -3.11
C THR A 127 9.83 13.63 -2.42
N THR A 128 8.65 13.07 -2.61
CA THR A 128 8.16 11.88 -1.91
C THR A 128 8.82 10.61 -2.42
N GLY A 129 8.96 10.45 -3.74
CA GLY A 129 9.56 9.26 -4.34
C GLY A 129 10.99 9.00 -3.89
N PRO A 130 11.95 9.94 -4.05
CA PRO A 130 13.30 9.79 -3.55
C PRO A 130 13.37 9.52 -2.05
N LEU A 131 12.55 10.23 -1.24
CA LEU A 131 12.50 10.03 0.21
C LEU A 131 12.02 8.60 0.57
N LEU A 132 10.99 8.10 -0.10
CA LEU A 132 10.49 6.74 0.12
C LEU A 132 11.54 5.70 -0.28
N ARG A 133 12.22 5.87 -1.40
CA ARG A 133 13.33 5.00 -1.82
C ARG A 133 14.41 4.92 -0.76
N ASP A 134 14.83 6.07 -0.22
CA ASP A 134 15.86 6.13 0.80
C ASP A 134 15.39 5.49 2.13
N VAL A 135 14.13 5.69 2.50
CA VAL A 135 13.51 5.04 3.66
C VAL A 135 13.49 3.51 3.50
N VAL A 136 13.11 3.00 2.32
CA VAL A 136 13.09 1.56 2.03
C VAL A 136 14.51 0.99 2.02
N ALA A 137 15.48 1.71 1.44
CA ALA A 137 16.88 1.30 1.46
C ALA A 137 17.45 1.22 2.89
N ALA A 138 17.14 2.21 3.74
CA ALA A 138 17.53 2.19 5.15
C ALA A 138 16.86 1.05 5.94
N ALA A 139 15.63 0.71 5.60
CA ALA A 139 14.90 -0.40 6.23
C ALA A 139 15.60 -1.76 6.03
N ALA A 140 16.31 -1.96 4.93
CA ALA A 140 17.04 -3.21 4.68
C ALA A 140 18.08 -3.57 5.77
N SER A 141 18.57 -2.56 6.50
CA SER A 141 19.58 -2.72 7.55
C SER A 141 19.04 -2.44 8.96
N ASP A 142 17.78 -2.05 9.10
CA ASP A 142 17.14 -1.70 10.38
C ASP A 142 15.81 -2.42 10.55
N PRO A 143 15.72 -3.47 11.39
CA PRO A 143 14.48 -4.21 11.64
C PRO A 143 13.32 -3.35 12.18
N ALA A 144 13.63 -2.30 12.96
CA ALA A 144 12.60 -1.39 13.46
C ALA A 144 12.02 -0.52 12.35
N MET A 145 12.88 -0.06 11.43
CA MET A 145 12.49 0.65 10.21
C MET A 145 11.66 -0.27 9.29
N THR A 146 12.14 -1.49 9.03
CA THR A 146 11.39 -2.48 8.24
C THR A 146 9.96 -2.63 8.76
N ARG A 147 9.82 -2.87 10.05
CA ARG A 147 8.50 -3.02 10.69
C ARG A 147 7.64 -1.77 10.52
N ALA A 148 8.21 -0.58 10.76
CA ALA A 148 7.48 0.68 10.61
C ALA A 148 7.00 0.90 9.16
N VAL A 149 7.85 0.62 8.17
CA VAL A 149 7.48 0.70 6.73
C VAL A 149 6.38 -0.30 6.40
N LEU A 150 6.48 -1.54 6.87
CA LEU A 150 5.44 -2.54 6.65
C LEU A 150 4.11 -2.12 7.26
N ASP A 151 4.10 -1.75 8.54
CA ASP A 151 2.87 -1.52 9.29
C ASP A 151 2.17 -0.21 8.92
N GLN A 152 2.94 0.85 8.63
CA GLN A 152 2.39 2.19 8.43
C GLN A 152 2.27 2.60 6.96
N TRP A 153 3.07 1.99 6.08
CA TRP A 153 3.07 2.31 4.66
C TRP A 153 2.49 1.20 3.79
N LEU A 154 3.07 0.01 3.85
CA LEU A 154 2.79 -1.06 2.87
C LEU A 154 1.47 -1.78 3.16
N HIS A 155 1.29 -2.31 4.37
CA HIS A 155 0.12 -3.13 4.73
C HIS A 155 -1.22 -2.38 4.55
N PRO A 156 -1.40 -1.10 4.97
CA PRO A 156 -2.65 -0.40 4.76
C PRO A 156 -3.03 -0.22 3.28
N ARG A 157 -2.04 0.04 2.42
CA ARG A 157 -2.25 0.20 0.97
C ARG A 157 -2.58 -1.11 0.30
N ARG A 158 -1.87 -2.17 0.65
CA ARG A 158 -2.18 -3.54 0.19
C ARG A 158 -3.57 -3.97 0.62
N ALA A 159 -3.94 -3.74 1.88
CA ALA A 159 -5.25 -4.12 2.40
C ALA A 159 -6.40 -3.42 1.65
N ALA A 160 -6.24 -2.15 1.27
CA ALA A 160 -7.22 -1.42 0.47
C ALA A 160 -7.42 -2.06 -0.92
N LEU A 161 -6.33 -2.35 -1.64
CA LEU A 161 -6.38 -3.04 -2.93
C LEU A 161 -6.95 -4.45 -2.80
N ALA A 162 -6.51 -5.21 -1.80
CA ALA A 162 -7.01 -6.56 -1.56
C ALA A 162 -8.51 -6.58 -1.26
N ALA A 163 -9.06 -5.55 -0.61
CA ALA A 163 -10.50 -5.41 -0.40
C ALA A 163 -11.25 -5.25 -1.73
N ILE A 164 -10.73 -4.43 -2.66
CA ILE A 164 -11.32 -4.24 -3.98
C ILE A 164 -11.26 -5.53 -4.79
N VAL A 165 -10.11 -6.24 -4.79
CA VAL A 165 -9.96 -7.52 -5.49
C VAL A 165 -10.93 -8.58 -4.94
N ARG A 166 -11.06 -8.68 -3.59
CA ARG A 166 -12.05 -9.60 -2.98
C ARG A 166 -13.48 -9.26 -3.37
N GLN A 167 -13.81 -7.97 -3.48
CA GLN A 167 -15.11 -7.54 -3.97
C GLN A 167 -15.32 -7.96 -5.43
N ALA A 168 -14.33 -7.81 -6.30
CA ALA A 168 -14.39 -8.24 -7.69
C ALA A 168 -14.59 -9.76 -7.82
N VAL A 169 -13.97 -10.56 -6.96
CA VAL A 169 -14.21 -12.02 -6.87
C VAL A 169 -15.66 -12.29 -6.44
N ALA A 170 -16.16 -11.61 -5.41
CA ALA A 170 -17.53 -11.77 -4.93
C ALA A 170 -18.59 -11.39 -5.97
N HIS A 171 -18.27 -10.46 -6.88
CA HIS A 171 -19.13 -10.06 -7.99
C HIS A 171 -18.96 -10.95 -9.24
N GLY A 172 -18.06 -11.94 -9.23
CA GLY A 172 -17.76 -12.79 -10.39
C GLY A 172 -16.97 -12.09 -11.51
N GLU A 173 -16.46 -10.88 -11.28
CA GLU A 173 -15.61 -10.16 -12.25
C GLU A 173 -14.23 -10.80 -12.34
N ILE A 174 -13.74 -11.36 -11.24
CA ILE A 174 -12.52 -12.15 -11.13
C ILE A 174 -12.92 -13.59 -10.79
N ARG A 175 -12.25 -14.58 -11.39
CA ARG A 175 -12.53 -16.00 -11.19
C ARG A 175 -12.28 -16.41 -9.74
N ASP A 176 -13.11 -17.33 -9.24
CA ASP A 176 -12.93 -17.96 -7.94
C ASP A 176 -11.59 -18.69 -7.83
N GLY A 177 -11.04 -18.73 -6.62
CA GLY A 177 -9.75 -19.36 -6.34
C GLY A 177 -8.53 -18.57 -6.79
N THR A 178 -8.71 -17.36 -7.32
CA THR A 178 -7.58 -16.46 -7.62
C THR A 178 -6.96 -15.94 -6.32
N ASP A 179 -5.64 -16.05 -6.21
CA ASP A 179 -4.92 -15.51 -5.06
C ASP A 179 -4.92 -13.96 -5.10
N VAL A 180 -5.61 -13.36 -4.14
CA VAL A 180 -5.77 -11.91 -4.02
C VAL A 180 -4.43 -11.21 -3.83
N GLU A 181 -3.51 -11.80 -3.05
CA GLU A 181 -2.21 -11.19 -2.77
C GLU A 181 -1.32 -11.18 -4.01
N VAL A 182 -1.41 -12.22 -4.84
CA VAL A 182 -0.69 -12.27 -6.13
C VAL A 182 -1.17 -11.18 -7.08
N ILE A 183 -2.49 -10.90 -7.14
CA ILE A 183 -3.02 -9.80 -7.96
C ILE A 183 -2.51 -8.45 -7.43
N VAL A 184 -2.57 -8.25 -6.12
CA VAL A 184 -2.07 -7.01 -5.49
C VAL A 184 -0.59 -6.82 -5.80
N ASP A 185 0.22 -7.87 -5.65
CA ASP A 185 1.64 -7.82 -5.97
C ASP A 185 1.91 -7.50 -7.44
N ALA A 186 1.18 -8.12 -8.35
CA ALA A 186 1.32 -7.87 -9.79
C ALA A 186 1.03 -6.40 -10.16
N LEU A 187 0.05 -5.78 -9.48
CA LEU A 187 -0.32 -4.38 -9.73
C LEU A 187 0.66 -3.38 -9.11
N VAL A 188 1.11 -3.60 -7.87
CA VAL A 188 1.90 -2.59 -7.15
C VAL A 188 3.40 -2.73 -7.35
N SER A 189 3.92 -3.95 -7.62
CA SER A 189 5.36 -4.18 -7.75
C SER A 189 6.02 -3.37 -8.87
N PRO A 190 5.45 -3.24 -10.08
CA PRO A 190 6.11 -2.53 -11.17
C PRO A 190 6.40 -1.04 -10.87
N PRO A 191 5.49 -0.23 -10.29
CA PRO A 191 5.81 1.12 -9.84
C PRO A 191 6.92 1.17 -8.77
N TYR A 192 6.86 0.29 -7.74
CA TYR A 192 7.90 0.22 -6.71
C TYR A 192 9.25 -0.23 -7.28
N TYR A 193 9.26 -1.25 -8.14
CA TYR A 193 10.46 -1.70 -8.81
C TYR A 193 11.16 -0.56 -9.55
N ARG A 194 10.39 0.23 -10.31
CA ARG A 194 10.94 1.38 -11.04
C ARG A 194 11.48 2.46 -10.12
N LEU A 195 10.79 2.75 -9.01
CA LEU A 195 11.29 3.68 -8.00
C LEU A 195 12.61 3.20 -7.41
N LEU A 196 12.69 1.94 -6.97
CA LEU A 196 13.86 1.40 -6.26
C LEU A 196 15.10 1.33 -7.15
N PHE A 197 14.93 1.00 -8.43
CA PHE A 197 16.04 0.88 -9.40
C PHE A 197 16.23 2.14 -10.25
N ALA A 198 15.59 3.24 -9.92
CA ALA A 198 15.67 4.52 -10.65
C ALA A 198 15.38 4.38 -12.16
N LEU A 199 14.47 3.51 -12.53
CA LEU A 199 14.00 3.37 -13.91
C LEU A 199 12.98 4.47 -14.23
N SER A 200 12.76 4.73 -15.53
CA SER A 200 11.72 5.65 -15.98
C SER A 200 10.35 5.25 -15.38
N PRO A 201 9.60 6.19 -14.81
CA PRO A 201 8.26 5.91 -14.29
C PRO A 201 7.33 5.32 -15.35
N LEU A 202 6.27 4.63 -14.90
CA LEU A 202 5.18 4.25 -15.79
C LEU A 202 4.39 5.51 -16.16
N ASP A 203 4.17 5.70 -17.45
CA ASP A 203 3.22 6.69 -17.94
C ASP A 203 1.78 6.14 -17.89
N ASP A 204 0.81 6.97 -18.26
CA ASP A 204 -0.60 6.59 -18.21
C ASP A 204 -0.93 5.41 -19.14
N ALA A 205 -0.27 5.28 -20.28
CA ALA A 205 -0.48 4.17 -21.20
C ALA A 205 0.04 2.86 -20.58
N ALA A 206 1.25 2.89 -20.01
CA ALA A 206 1.85 1.72 -19.36
C ALA A 206 1.08 1.30 -18.09
N LEU A 207 0.53 2.24 -17.32
CA LEU A 207 -0.34 1.92 -16.18
C LEU A 207 -1.63 1.23 -16.63
N ASN A 208 -2.25 1.74 -17.71
CA ASN A 208 -3.43 1.11 -18.30
C ASN A 208 -3.13 -0.31 -18.80
N ASP A 209 -2.03 -0.51 -19.53
CA ASP A 209 -1.61 -1.81 -20.03
C ASP A 209 -1.31 -2.81 -18.90
N LEU A 210 -0.69 -2.34 -17.81
CA LEU A 210 -0.45 -3.14 -16.61
C LEU A 210 -1.78 -3.62 -16.02
N LEU A 211 -2.70 -2.70 -15.77
CA LEU A 211 -4.02 -3.04 -15.22
C LEU A 211 -4.79 -3.99 -16.13
N GLU A 212 -4.85 -3.70 -17.43
CA GLU A 212 -5.53 -4.56 -18.41
C GLU A 212 -4.94 -5.96 -18.46
N THR A 213 -3.61 -6.07 -18.44
CA THR A 213 -2.92 -7.37 -18.47
C THR A 213 -3.27 -8.21 -17.26
N VAL A 214 -3.20 -7.62 -16.06
CA VAL A 214 -3.54 -8.32 -14.81
C VAL A 214 -5.03 -8.65 -14.78
N TRP A 215 -5.89 -7.68 -15.12
CA TRP A 215 -7.35 -7.85 -15.10
C TRP A 215 -7.81 -8.99 -16.03
N ARG A 216 -7.34 -8.99 -17.29
CA ARG A 216 -7.67 -10.05 -18.26
C ARG A 216 -7.15 -11.42 -17.81
N GLY A 217 -5.98 -11.47 -17.19
CA GLY A 217 -5.41 -12.71 -16.65
C GLY A 217 -6.23 -13.32 -15.51
N CYS A 218 -7.04 -12.51 -14.83
CA CYS A 218 -7.81 -12.92 -13.64
C CYS A 218 -9.32 -13.06 -13.90
N ARG A 219 -9.83 -12.62 -15.06
CA ARG A 219 -11.28 -12.71 -15.37
C ARG A 219 -11.82 -14.15 -15.28
N GLY A 220 -13.07 -14.26 -14.87
CA GLY A 220 -13.84 -15.49 -14.90
C GLY A 220 -13.94 -16.06 -16.33
N SER A 221 -14.09 -17.37 -16.40
CA SER A 221 -13.87 -18.19 -17.60
C SER A 221 -15.00 -18.15 -18.63
N ASP A 222 -15.48 -16.98 -19.05
CA ASP A 222 -16.35 -16.93 -20.23
C ASP A 222 -15.60 -16.90 -21.57
N ALA A 223 -14.26 -16.94 -21.55
CA ALA A 223 -13.47 -16.89 -22.77
C ALA A 223 -12.04 -17.44 -22.68
N LEU A 224 -11.82 -18.61 -22.11
CA LEU A 224 -10.64 -19.40 -22.50
C LEU A 224 -11.14 -20.56 -23.38
N PRO A 225 -10.67 -20.69 -24.64
CA PRO A 225 -10.96 -21.89 -25.41
C PRO A 225 -10.43 -23.08 -24.62
N SER A 226 -11.33 -24.02 -24.32
CA SER A 226 -11.03 -25.27 -23.66
C SER A 226 -9.71 -25.84 -24.17
N THR A 227 -8.82 -26.23 -23.26
CA THR A 227 -7.57 -26.96 -23.52
C THR A 227 -7.76 -28.35 -24.16
N ALA A 228 -8.80 -28.53 -24.95
CA ALA A 228 -9.02 -29.73 -25.78
C ALA A 228 -7.93 -29.90 -26.86
N HIS A 229 -7.11 -28.86 -27.15
CA HIS A 229 -6.05 -28.99 -28.15
C HIS A 229 -4.77 -29.66 -27.65
N THR A 230 -4.52 -29.70 -26.34
CA THR A 230 -3.30 -30.34 -25.81
C THR A 230 -3.39 -31.87 -25.83
N ALA A 231 -4.59 -32.43 -25.70
CA ALA A 231 -4.80 -33.87 -25.76
C ALA A 231 -4.72 -34.45 -27.20
N ALA A 232 -5.06 -33.64 -28.21
CA ALA A 232 -4.94 -34.04 -29.61
C ALA A 232 -3.49 -34.03 -30.09
N ALA A 233 -2.69 -33.05 -29.68
CA ALA A 233 -1.28 -32.96 -29.99
C ALA A 233 -0.46 -34.10 -29.34
N ALA A 234 -0.79 -34.51 -28.12
CA ALA A 234 -0.13 -35.64 -27.46
C ALA A 234 -0.41 -36.96 -28.13
N ARG A 235 -1.61 -37.17 -28.69
CA ARG A 235 -1.96 -38.38 -29.44
C ARG A 235 -1.28 -38.47 -30.81
N SER A 236 -1.03 -37.35 -31.46
CA SER A 236 -0.31 -37.31 -32.74
C SER A 236 1.17 -37.65 -32.59
N ILE A 237 1.82 -37.30 -31.48
CA ILE A 237 3.24 -37.58 -31.20
C ILE A 237 3.43 -39.10 -30.92
N THR A 238 2.51 -39.73 -30.20
CA THR A 238 2.57 -41.17 -29.91
C THR A 238 2.30 -42.03 -31.15
N ALA A 239 1.40 -41.60 -32.04
CA ALA A 239 1.13 -42.33 -33.29
C ALA A 239 2.31 -42.27 -34.28
N SER A 240 3.08 -41.16 -34.31
CA SER A 240 4.24 -41.00 -35.19
C SER A 240 5.45 -41.82 -34.74
N SER A 241 5.60 -42.06 -33.43
CA SER A 241 6.71 -42.87 -32.90
C SER A 241 6.52 -44.37 -33.14
N ASP A 242 5.27 -44.87 -33.16
CA ASP A 242 4.96 -46.27 -33.37
C ASP A 242 5.11 -46.69 -34.84
N GLN A 243 4.92 -45.75 -35.78
CA GLN A 243 5.09 -45.99 -37.20
C GLN A 243 6.57 -46.06 -37.65
N ARG A 244 7.46 -45.42 -36.91
CA ARG A 244 8.92 -45.47 -37.14
C ARG A 244 9.57 -46.77 -36.59
N ALA A 245 8.95 -47.44 -35.65
CA ALA A 245 9.45 -48.69 -35.08
C ALA A 245 9.21 -49.92 -36.00
N ARG A 246 8.27 -49.81 -36.95
CA ARG A 246 7.90 -50.93 -37.85
C ARG A 246 8.67 -51.00 -39.17
N THR A 247 9.54 -50.02 -39.45
CA THR A 247 10.31 -49.96 -40.74
C THR A 247 11.83 -50.11 -40.55
N LYS A 248 12.31 -51.03 -39.70
CA LYS A 248 13.73 -51.44 -39.73
C LYS A 248 13.93 -52.60 -40.70
N PRO A 249 14.78 -52.46 -41.73
CA PRO A 249 15.06 -53.53 -42.66
C PRO A 249 15.90 -54.62 -41.97
N ARG A 250 15.49 -55.89 -42.23
CA ARG A 250 16.13 -57.10 -41.74
C ARG A 250 17.49 -57.28 -42.48
N LEU A 251 18.58 -57.06 -41.81
CA LEU A 251 19.91 -57.37 -42.34
C LEU A 251 20.04 -58.89 -42.51
N LYS A 252 20.18 -59.34 -43.78
CA LYS A 252 20.54 -60.72 -44.15
C LYS A 252 21.99 -60.96 -43.75
N LYS A 253 22.23 -61.96 -42.89
CA LYS A 253 23.54 -62.56 -42.69
C LYS A 253 23.88 -63.35 -43.95
N LYS A 254 25.04 -63.06 -44.57
CA LYS A 254 25.71 -63.95 -45.52
C LYS A 254 26.81 -64.70 -44.77
N THR A 255 26.76 -66.00 -44.95
CA THR A 255 27.82 -66.98 -44.69
C THR A 255 29.11 -66.62 -45.35
#